data_bd40db6e7a53a705721beaa65228b30b
#
_entry.id   bd40db6e7a53a705721beaa65228b30b
#
_cell.length_a   1.000
_cell.length_b   1.000
_cell.length_c   1.000
_cell.angle_alpha   90.00
_cell.angle_beta   90.00
_cell.angle_gamma   90.00
#
_symmetry.space_group_name_H-M   'P 1'
#
loop_
_entity.id
_entity.type
_entity.pdbx_description
1 polymer ?
#
loop_
_entity_poly.entity_id
_entity_poly.type
_entity_poly.pdbx_seq_one_letter_code
_entity_poly.pdbx_strand_id
1 'polypeptide(L)'
;MQDNKKRVYRFGGKNAEGDGAMRELLGGKGANLAEMCKLNIPVPAGFTITTECCTEYYELGGGYTEALKAEVADALAATESIMGMKFGDKENPLLVSCRSGARSSMPGMMDTILNIGLCSETIPGMIAKTNNPRFVYDAYRRLIMMYSDVVMEKAEGIEPADGQGIRQQLDRMMEELKESKGYASDTDITADELKDLCDKFKVRVKEVLGVEFPDSAEAQLWGSIGGVFKSWNGKRAIAYRKIEGIPDDWGTAVNVQSMVFGNMGNTSATGVAFSRNPANGDNKFYGEWLINAQGEDVVAGIRTPNPLNEATKNPHNQHLESLETAMPEVYRELDDIRLHLEEHFHDMQDIEFTIQDGKLWMLQCRIGKRTGLAALTMAMDMLHEGLIAEKTAVMRVAPAQLDELLHPIIDLSLIHI
;
A
#
# COMPACT_ATOMS: atom_id res chain seq x y z
N MET A 1 35.50 -1.69 15.24
CA MET A 1 34.64 -2.84 15.42
C MET A 1 33.70 -2.85 14.24
N GLN A 2 33.66 -3.92 13.45
CA GLN A 2 32.63 -4.02 12.39
C GLN A 2 31.28 -4.07 13.12
N ASP A 3 30.42 -3.11 12.78
CA ASP A 3 29.04 -3.08 13.28
C ASP A 3 28.30 -4.26 12.64
N ASN A 4 28.06 -5.31 13.43
CA ASN A 4 27.47 -6.58 12.99
C ASN A 4 25.94 -6.51 12.98
N LYS A 5 25.37 -5.30 12.95
CA LYS A 5 23.95 -5.04 13.02
C LYS A 5 23.33 -5.20 11.64
N LYS A 6 22.34 -6.11 11.51
CA LYS A 6 21.59 -6.29 10.27
C LYS A 6 20.52 -5.20 10.12
N ARG A 7 20.54 -4.49 8.99
CA ARG A 7 19.67 -3.35 8.68
C ARG A 7 18.56 -3.66 7.70
N VAL A 8 18.74 -4.70 6.87
CA VAL A 8 17.81 -5.03 5.78
C VAL A 8 17.40 -6.49 5.86
N TYR A 9 16.09 -6.75 5.79
CA TYR A 9 15.48 -8.07 5.88
C TYR A 9 14.69 -8.38 4.63
N ARG A 10 15.11 -9.40 3.89
CA ARG A 10 14.50 -9.82 2.63
C ARG A 10 13.26 -10.67 2.85
N PHE A 11 12.30 -10.57 1.92
CA PHE A 11 11.11 -11.42 1.87
C PHE A 11 10.70 -11.69 0.42
N GLY A 12 10.03 -12.83 0.16
CA GLY A 12 9.55 -13.24 -1.14
C GLY A 12 10.03 -14.65 -1.53
N GLY A 13 9.42 -15.20 -2.59
CA GLY A 13 9.80 -16.54 -3.08
C GLY A 13 9.63 -17.68 -2.07
N LYS A 14 8.65 -17.58 -1.18
CA LYS A 14 8.38 -18.53 -0.08
C LYS A 14 9.44 -18.52 1.03
N ASN A 15 10.20 -17.44 1.15
CA ASN A 15 11.24 -17.28 2.17
C ASN A 15 11.24 -15.89 2.75
N ALA A 16 11.64 -15.74 4.02
CA ALA A 16 11.82 -14.46 4.67
C ALA A 16 12.89 -14.55 5.76
N GLU A 17 13.65 -13.46 5.92
CA GLU A 17 14.67 -13.33 6.97
C GLU A 17 14.10 -12.80 8.30
N GLY A 18 12.90 -12.20 8.25
CA GLY A 18 12.14 -11.76 9.42
C GLY A 18 10.92 -12.63 9.70
N ASP A 19 10.12 -12.25 10.69
CA ASP A 19 8.84 -12.87 11.04
C ASP A 19 7.87 -11.91 11.74
N GLY A 20 6.66 -12.41 12.05
CA GLY A 20 5.59 -11.64 12.68
C GLY A 20 5.90 -11.13 14.09
N ALA A 21 6.87 -11.72 14.81
CA ALA A 21 7.29 -11.27 16.13
C ALA A 21 8.21 -10.05 16.08
N MET A 22 8.83 -9.77 14.94
CA MET A 22 9.83 -8.70 14.77
C MET A 22 9.22 -7.31 14.49
N ARG A 23 8.03 -7.02 15.02
CA ARG A 23 7.31 -5.76 14.77
C ARG A 23 8.05 -4.51 15.23
N GLU A 24 8.86 -4.61 16.28
CA GLU A 24 9.65 -3.48 16.74
C GLU A 24 10.71 -3.06 15.73
N LEU A 25 11.29 -4.01 15.03
CA LEU A 25 12.37 -3.82 14.08
C LEU A 25 11.88 -3.59 12.65
N LEU A 26 10.91 -4.41 12.19
CA LEU A 26 10.42 -4.40 10.81
C LEU A 26 9.15 -3.54 10.63
N GLY A 27 8.61 -3.01 11.71
CA GLY A 27 7.28 -2.42 11.71
C GLY A 27 6.19 -3.47 11.49
N GLY A 28 4.94 -3.09 11.69
CA GLY A 28 3.82 -4.04 11.51
C GLY A 28 3.69 -4.56 10.07
N LYS A 29 3.94 -3.72 9.08
CA LYS A 29 3.84 -4.11 7.67
C LYS A 29 4.95 -5.08 7.25
N GLY A 30 6.21 -4.77 7.57
CA GLY A 30 7.35 -5.63 7.22
C GLY A 30 7.29 -6.99 7.92
N ALA A 31 6.93 -7.01 9.20
CA ALA A 31 6.75 -8.25 9.95
C ALA A 31 5.68 -9.15 9.35
N ASN A 32 4.52 -8.58 8.97
CA ASN A 32 3.43 -9.35 8.38
C ASN A 32 3.74 -9.81 6.95
N LEU A 33 4.48 -9.02 6.14
CA LEU A 33 4.96 -9.46 4.81
C LEU A 33 5.90 -10.67 4.94
N ALA A 34 6.83 -10.61 5.89
CA ALA A 34 7.73 -11.73 6.18
C ALA A 34 6.96 -12.98 6.64
N GLU A 35 5.97 -12.81 7.53
CA GLU A 35 5.14 -13.91 8.02
C GLU A 35 4.33 -14.56 6.90
N MET A 36 3.65 -13.78 6.06
CA MET A 36 2.93 -14.30 4.89
C MET A 36 3.84 -15.12 3.97
N CYS A 37 5.08 -14.69 3.74
CA CYS A 37 6.04 -15.46 2.94
C CYS A 37 6.36 -16.82 3.58
N LYS A 38 6.55 -16.88 4.92
CA LYS A 38 6.77 -18.13 5.65
C LYS A 38 5.57 -19.07 5.60
N LEU A 39 4.36 -18.53 5.50
CA LEU A 39 3.13 -19.28 5.29
C LEU A 39 2.92 -19.73 3.82
N ASN A 40 3.91 -19.52 2.94
CA ASN A 40 3.83 -19.80 1.50
C ASN A 40 2.74 -19.01 0.75
N ILE A 41 2.29 -17.91 1.29
CA ILE A 41 1.33 -17.00 0.64
C ILE A 41 2.06 -16.20 -0.44
N PRO A 42 1.45 -15.99 -1.63
CA PRO A 42 2.10 -15.27 -2.73
C PRO A 42 2.23 -13.78 -2.43
N VAL A 43 3.43 -13.37 -2.02
CA VAL A 43 3.79 -11.97 -1.75
C VAL A 43 4.82 -11.51 -2.79
N PRO A 44 4.65 -10.35 -3.44
CA PRO A 44 5.68 -9.78 -4.29
C PRO A 44 6.98 -9.59 -3.51
N ALA A 45 8.10 -10.05 -4.07
CA ALA A 45 9.39 -10.01 -3.39
C ALA A 45 9.83 -8.57 -3.05
N GLY A 46 10.62 -8.44 -2.00
CA GLY A 46 11.14 -7.18 -1.54
C GLY A 46 11.98 -7.31 -0.27
N PHE A 47 12.15 -6.20 0.39
CA PHE A 47 12.90 -6.12 1.65
C PHE A 47 12.38 -5.01 2.56
N THR A 48 12.66 -5.15 3.84
CA THR A 48 12.33 -4.17 4.87
C THR A 48 13.63 -3.58 5.43
N ILE A 49 13.77 -2.25 5.36
CA ILE A 49 14.80 -1.49 6.06
C ILE A 49 14.25 -1.20 7.45
N THR A 50 15.04 -1.47 8.50
CA THR A 50 14.58 -1.47 9.89
C THR A 50 14.21 -0.08 10.42
N THR A 51 13.40 -0.05 11.50
CA THR A 51 13.06 1.18 12.23
C THR A 51 14.30 1.88 12.79
N GLU A 52 15.33 1.13 13.17
CA GLU A 52 16.58 1.66 13.69
C GLU A 52 17.37 2.46 12.63
N CYS A 53 17.24 2.09 11.35
CA CYS A 53 17.82 2.89 10.26
C CYS A 53 17.16 4.26 10.11
N CYS A 54 15.91 4.41 10.51
CA CYS A 54 15.26 5.71 10.58
C CYS A 54 15.95 6.62 11.61
N THR A 55 16.26 6.10 12.77
CA THR A 55 17.00 6.83 13.82
C THR A 55 18.42 7.19 13.33
N GLU A 56 19.17 6.19 12.78
CA GLU A 56 20.50 6.43 12.19
C GLU A 56 20.46 7.52 11.10
N TYR A 57 19.44 7.53 10.24
CA TYR A 57 19.24 8.53 9.20
C TYR A 57 19.18 9.96 9.76
N TYR A 58 18.42 10.15 10.86
CA TYR A 58 18.33 11.45 11.51
C TYR A 58 19.62 11.84 12.23
N GLU A 59 20.29 10.91 12.91
CA GLU A 59 21.59 11.13 13.55
C GLU A 59 22.67 11.56 12.55
N LEU A 60 22.59 11.07 11.32
CA LEU A 60 23.49 11.44 10.21
C LEU A 60 23.07 12.71 9.45
N GLY A 61 22.05 13.43 9.95
CA GLY A 61 21.54 14.64 9.28
C GLY A 61 20.89 14.38 7.92
N GLY A 62 20.29 13.20 7.71
CA GLY A 62 19.64 12.81 6.46
C GLY A 62 20.52 12.01 5.52
N GLY A 63 21.61 11.41 6.04
CA GLY A 63 22.53 10.56 5.28
C GLY A 63 22.29 9.07 5.45
N TYR A 64 22.98 8.28 4.64
CA TYR A 64 22.96 6.81 4.67
C TYR A 64 24.36 6.26 4.93
N THR A 65 24.47 5.25 5.80
CA THR A 65 25.73 4.54 6.02
C THR A 65 26.10 3.69 4.79
N GLU A 66 27.39 3.49 4.55
CA GLU A 66 27.85 2.58 3.48
C GLU A 66 27.39 1.12 3.72
N ALA A 67 27.26 0.72 4.99
CA ALA A 67 26.72 -0.58 5.35
C ALA A 67 25.26 -0.73 4.90
N LEU A 68 24.42 0.28 5.15
CA LEU A 68 23.03 0.26 4.68
C LEU A 68 22.94 0.21 3.15
N LYS A 69 23.77 0.99 2.45
CA LYS A 69 23.81 0.98 0.99
C LYS A 69 24.16 -0.40 0.43
N ALA A 70 25.15 -1.07 1.02
CA ALA A 70 25.57 -2.41 0.62
C ALA A 70 24.45 -3.44 0.87
N GLU A 71 23.82 -3.43 2.05
CA GLU A 71 22.71 -4.34 2.38
C GLU A 71 21.48 -4.11 1.47
N VAL A 72 21.16 -2.86 1.11
CA VAL A 72 20.08 -2.53 0.16
C VAL A 72 20.41 -3.05 -1.24
N ALA A 73 21.65 -2.89 -1.70
CA ALA A 73 22.08 -3.41 -3.00
C ALA A 73 21.95 -4.94 -3.07
N ASP A 74 22.40 -5.66 -2.04
CA ASP A 74 22.27 -7.12 -1.94
C ASP A 74 20.81 -7.58 -1.89
N ALA A 75 19.97 -6.87 -1.14
CA ALA A 75 18.55 -7.19 -1.03
C ALA A 75 17.80 -6.92 -2.34
N LEU A 76 18.16 -5.84 -3.05
CA LEU A 76 17.61 -5.51 -4.36
C LEU A 76 17.99 -6.59 -5.39
N ALA A 77 19.24 -7.01 -5.43
CA ALA A 77 19.71 -8.09 -6.32
C ALA A 77 18.96 -9.43 -6.04
N ALA A 78 18.71 -9.76 -4.78
CA ALA A 78 17.91 -10.92 -4.41
C ALA A 78 16.45 -10.78 -4.88
N THR A 79 15.86 -9.60 -4.74
CA THR A 79 14.50 -9.27 -5.21
C THR A 79 14.41 -9.40 -6.74
N GLU A 80 15.39 -8.88 -7.48
CA GLU A 80 15.51 -9.02 -8.94
C GLU A 80 15.54 -10.48 -9.37
N SER A 81 16.33 -11.29 -8.69
CA SER A 81 16.45 -12.74 -8.97
C SER A 81 15.12 -13.49 -8.79
N ILE A 82 14.36 -13.17 -7.70
CA ILE A 82 13.06 -13.80 -7.43
C ILE A 82 12.02 -13.38 -8.46
N MET A 83 12.01 -12.10 -8.84
CA MET A 83 11.01 -11.55 -9.77
C MET A 83 11.38 -11.79 -11.25
N GLY A 84 12.62 -12.17 -11.55
CA GLY A 84 13.11 -12.34 -12.93
C GLY A 84 13.17 -11.05 -13.72
N MET A 85 13.33 -9.90 -13.04
CA MET A 85 13.39 -8.55 -13.58
C MET A 85 14.57 -7.82 -12.95
N LYS A 86 15.01 -6.68 -13.53
CA LYS A 86 16.14 -5.93 -13.01
C LYS A 86 15.80 -4.45 -12.82
N PHE A 87 16.13 -3.90 -11.67
CA PHE A 87 15.88 -2.50 -11.35
C PHE A 87 16.75 -1.57 -12.22
N GLY A 88 16.11 -0.60 -12.86
CA GLY A 88 16.77 0.31 -13.81
C GLY A 88 17.18 -0.33 -15.16
N ASP A 89 16.79 -1.57 -15.43
CA ASP A 89 17.06 -2.22 -16.71
C ASP A 89 16.20 -1.62 -17.84
N LYS A 90 16.81 -1.50 -19.03
CA LYS A 90 16.15 -0.88 -20.20
C LYS A 90 15.18 -1.79 -20.92
N GLU A 91 15.30 -3.10 -20.78
CA GLU A 91 14.51 -4.09 -21.51
C GLU A 91 13.45 -4.75 -20.63
N ASN A 92 13.83 -5.12 -19.39
CA ASN A 92 12.97 -5.81 -18.44
C ASN A 92 12.98 -5.15 -17.06
N PRO A 93 12.53 -3.90 -16.94
CA PRO A 93 12.64 -3.13 -15.72
C PRO A 93 11.80 -3.71 -14.58
N LEU A 94 12.42 -3.85 -13.41
CA LEU A 94 11.73 -4.03 -12.15
C LEU A 94 11.29 -2.67 -11.63
N LEU A 95 10.01 -2.54 -11.27
CA LEU A 95 9.52 -1.38 -10.54
C LEU A 95 9.26 -1.76 -9.09
N VAL A 96 9.46 -0.82 -8.18
CA VAL A 96 9.24 -1.04 -6.74
C VAL A 96 8.40 0.07 -6.13
N SER A 97 7.83 -0.22 -4.98
CA SER A 97 7.20 0.76 -4.08
C SER A 97 8.03 0.93 -2.82
N CYS A 98 8.04 2.13 -2.25
CA CYS A 98 8.52 2.40 -0.89
C CYS A 98 7.33 2.74 0.01
N ARG A 99 7.11 1.92 1.04
CA ARG A 99 5.97 2.03 1.94
C ARG A 99 6.45 2.12 3.39
N SER A 100 5.90 3.03 4.16
CA SER A 100 6.18 3.13 5.59
C SER A 100 5.71 1.90 6.37
N GLY A 101 6.43 1.56 7.44
CA GLY A 101 6.12 0.44 8.32
C GLY A 101 6.36 0.81 9.78
N ALA A 102 5.46 1.56 10.41
CA ALA A 102 5.56 1.83 11.85
C ALA A 102 5.22 0.60 12.69
N ARG A 103 5.70 0.57 13.94
CA ARG A 103 5.39 -0.49 14.93
C ARG A 103 3.90 -0.55 15.25
N SER A 104 3.25 0.61 15.32
CA SER A 104 1.81 0.77 15.45
C SER A 104 1.18 1.22 14.14
N SER A 105 -0.05 0.78 13.86
CA SER A 105 -0.78 1.20 12.66
C SER A 105 -1.14 2.69 12.75
N MET A 106 -0.68 3.47 11.76
CA MET A 106 -0.91 4.92 11.65
C MET A 106 -1.54 5.24 10.28
N PRO A 107 -2.82 4.90 10.04
CA PRO A 107 -3.45 4.99 8.73
C PRO A 107 -3.47 6.42 8.19
N GLY A 108 -2.99 6.64 6.96
CA GLY A 108 -2.98 7.94 6.31
C GLY A 108 -2.00 8.98 6.89
N MET A 109 -1.19 8.60 7.91
CA MET A 109 -0.27 9.53 8.57
C MET A 109 1.10 9.62 7.90
N MET A 110 1.51 8.54 7.24
CA MET A 110 2.80 8.43 6.56
C MET A 110 2.60 8.10 5.09
N ASP A 111 3.58 8.46 4.29
CA ASP A 111 3.48 8.45 2.85
C ASP A 111 3.93 7.11 2.22
N THR A 112 3.52 6.90 0.97
CA THR A 112 3.88 5.78 0.10
C THR A 112 4.30 6.34 -1.25
N ILE A 113 5.33 5.78 -1.87
CA ILE A 113 5.74 6.09 -3.23
C ILE A 113 5.65 4.81 -4.06
N LEU A 114 4.94 4.86 -5.17
CA LEU A 114 4.73 3.76 -6.10
C LEU A 114 5.47 3.98 -7.41
N ASN A 115 5.64 2.91 -8.19
CA ASN A 115 6.20 2.93 -9.55
C ASN A 115 7.64 3.44 -9.65
N ILE A 116 8.42 3.35 -8.56
CA ILE A 116 9.83 3.74 -8.50
C ILE A 116 10.63 2.88 -9.49
N GLY A 117 11.43 3.53 -10.31
CA GLY A 117 12.20 2.89 -11.37
C GLY A 117 11.73 3.27 -12.78
N LEU A 118 10.57 3.95 -12.93
CA LEU A 118 10.17 4.54 -14.20
C LEU A 118 10.97 5.83 -14.46
N CYS A 119 11.72 5.82 -15.54
CA CYS A 119 12.52 6.95 -16.02
C CYS A 119 12.62 6.88 -17.56
N SER A 120 13.26 7.87 -18.17
CA SER A 120 13.37 7.92 -19.65
C SER A 120 14.03 6.68 -20.25
N GLU A 121 14.95 6.03 -19.51
CA GLU A 121 15.63 4.81 -19.96
C GLU A 121 14.80 3.54 -19.85
N THR A 122 13.92 3.43 -18.83
CA THR A 122 13.16 2.20 -18.51
C THR A 122 11.77 2.18 -19.15
N ILE A 123 11.17 3.33 -19.45
CA ILE A 123 9.85 3.46 -20.07
C ILE A 123 9.73 2.69 -21.39
N PRO A 124 10.69 2.77 -22.36
CA PRO A 124 10.59 2.03 -23.61
C PRO A 124 10.51 0.51 -23.39
N GLY A 125 11.34 -0.05 -22.50
CA GLY A 125 11.30 -1.47 -22.17
C GLY A 125 9.99 -1.90 -21.51
N MET A 126 9.46 -1.07 -20.62
CA MET A 126 8.17 -1.35 -19.98
C MET A 126 7.02 -1.32 -21.01
N ILE A 127 7.05 -0.38 -21.98
CA ILE A 127 6.08 -0.35 -23.07
C ILE A 127 6.19 -1.61 -23.96
N ALA A 128 7.41 -1.99 -24.32
CA ALA A 128 7.64 -3.19 -25.13
C ALA A 128 7.12 -4.47 -24.42
N LYS A 129 7.37 -4.58 -23.12
CA LYS A 129 6.95 -5.71 -22.29
C LYS A 129 5.44 -5.80 -22.12
N THR A 130 4.78 -4.68 -21.87
CA THR A 130 3.34 -4.64 -21.58
C THR A 130 2.48 -4.48 -22.83
N ASN A 131 3.07 -4.07 -23.93
CA ASN A 131 2.37 -3.62 -25.15
C ASN A 131 1.25 -2.61 -24.85
N ASN A 132 1.42 -1.82 -23.80
CA ASN A 132 0.41 -0.87 -23.32
C ASN A 132 1.06 0.46 -22.91
N PRO A 133 1.37 1.35 -23.87
CA PRO A 133 1.99 2.64 -23.58
C PRO A 133 1.14 3.52 -22.66
N ARG A 134 -0.21 3.42 -22.75
CA ARG A 134 -1.11 4.17 -21.89
C ARG A 134 -0.91 3.81 -20.41
N PHE A 135 -0.86 2.52 -20.12
CA PHE A 135 -0.58 2.02 -18.75
C PHE A 135 0.75 2.55 -18.21
N VAL A 136 1.81 2.51 -19.04
CA VAL A 136 3.15 2.93 -18.60
C VAL A 136 3.21 4.43 -18.30
N TYR A 137 2.61 5.27 -19.16
CA TYR A 137 2.57 6.72 -18.94
C TYR A 137 1.62 7.10 -17.79
N ASP A 138 0.53 6.36 -17.56
CA ASP A 138 -0.31 6.55 -16.36
C ASP A 138 0.46 6.21 -15.08
N ALA A 139 1.22 5.11 -15.07
CA ALA A 139 2.08 4.76 -13.94
C ALA A 139 3.18 5.81 -13.71
N TYR A 140 3.76 6.36 -14.79
CA TYR A 140 4.81 7.38 -14.70
C TYR A 140 4.25 8.72 -14.18
N ARG A 141 3.10 9.19 -14.66
CA ARG A 141 2.48 10.40 -14.11
C ARG A 141 2.17 10.26 -12.62
N ARG A 142 1.69 9.08 -12.18
CA ARG A 142 1.43 8.79 -10.75
C ARG A 142 2.72 8.86 -9.94
N LEU A 143 3.83 8.30 -10.45
CA LEU A 143 5.14 8.44 -9.82
C LEU A 143 5.55 9.91 -9.70
N ILE A 144 5.47 10.70 -10.77
CA ILE A 144 5.83 12.12 -10.75
C ILE A 144 5.02 12.86 -9.68
N MET A 145 3.70 12.65 -9.64
CA MET A 145 2.82 13.32 -8.68
C MET A 145 3.13 12.94 -7.24
N MET A 146 3.27 11.64 -6.95
CA MET A 146 3.58 11.17 -5.60
C MET A 146 4.98 11.58 -5.14
N TYR A 147 5.97 11.37 -5.99
CA TYR A 147 7.36 11.66 -5.65
C TYR A 147 7.57 13.16 -5.41
N SER A 148 7.00 14.00 -6.27
CA SER A 148 7.10 15.45 -6.13
C SER A 148 6.43 15.94 -4.84
N ASP A 149 5.26 15.42 -4.49
CA ASP A 149 4.55 15.76 -3.27
C ASP A 149 5.27 15.26 -2.01
N VAL A 150 5.65 13.97 -2.00
CA VAL A 150 6.17 13.32 -0.79
C VAL A 150 7.66 13.63 -0.59
N VAL A 151 8.47 13.46 -1.64
CA VAL A 151 9.93 13.53 -1.53
C VAL A 151 10.44 14.95 -1.75
N MET A 152 9.91 15.65 -2.77
CA MET A 152 10.48 16.93 -3.17
C MET A 152 9.84 18.15 -2.47
N GLU A 153 8.58 18.01 -1.97
CA GLU A 153 7.89 19.09 -1.24
C GLU A 153 7.85 18.80 0.26
N LYS A 154 7.10 17.79 0.70
CA LYS A 154 6.86 17.50 2.13
C LYS A 154 8.13 17.11 2.89
N ALA A 155 8.93 16.22 2.31
CA ALA A 155 10.16 15.76 2.95
C ALA A 155 11.24 16.86 3.05
N GLU A 156 11.18 17.88 2.21
CA GLU A 156 12.04 19.06 2.28
C GLU A 156 11.49 20.17 3.20
N GLY A 157 10.35 19.90 3.85
CA GLY A 157 9.73 20.84 4.79
C GLY A 157 9.10 22.05 4.11
N ILE A 158 8.83 21.98 2.81
CA ILE A 158 8.15 23.04 2.08
C ILE A 158 6.67 23.01 2.46
N GLU A 159 6.16 24.16 2.88
CA GLU A 159 4.77 24.36 3.29
C GLU A 159 4.09 25.35 2.36
N PRO A 160 3.49 24.89 1.27
CA PRO A 160 2.80 25.78 0.35
C PRO A 160 1.54 26.36 0.99
N ALA A 161 1.10 27.53 0.51
CA ALA A 161 -0.22 28.05 0.83
C ALA A 161 -1.31 27.08 0.38
N ASP A 162 -2.50 27.18 0.97
CA ASP A 162 -3.63 26.32 0.61
C ASP A 162 -3.94 26.39 -0.89
N GLY A 163 -4.11 25.22 -1.51
CA GLY A 163 -4.30 25.09 -2.93
C GLY A 163 -3.05 25.30 -3.80
N GLN A 164 -1.87 25.56 -3.22
CA GLN A 164 -0.63 25.83 -3.95
C GLN A 164 0.40 24.69 -3.89
N GLY A 165 0.10 23.59 -3.18
CA GLY A 165 0.97 22.42 -3.12
C GLY A 165 1.20 21.82 -4.51
N ILE A 166 2.38 21.25 -4.72
CA ILE A 166 2.73 20.68 -6.03
C ILE A 166 1.71 19.64 -6.48
N ARG A 167 1.26 18.75 -5.60
CA ARG A 167 0.22 17.76 -5.89
C ARG A 167 -1.06 18.39 -6.43
N GLN A 168 -1.56 19.44 -5.77
CA GLN A 168 -2.77 20.14 -6.15
C GLN A 168 -2.64 20.86 -7.50
N GLN A 169 -1.43 21.36 -7.81
CA GLN A 169 -1.17 21.98 -9.11
C GLN A 169 -1.16 20.95 -10.25
N LEU A 170 -0.55 19.78 -10.03
CA LEU A 170 -0.53 18.70 -11.01
C LEU A 170 -1.92 18.10 -11.22
N ASP A 171 -2.70 17.93 -10.15
CA ASP A 171 -4.11 17.51 -10.22
C ASP A 171 -4.94 18.47 -11.07
N ARG A 172 -4.80 19.81 -10.88
CA ARG A 172 -5.47 20.81 -11.72
C ARG A 172 -5.10 20.71 -13.19
N MET A 173 -3.83 20.53 -13.53
CA MET A 173 -3.40 20.36 -14.91
C MET A 173 -4.05 19.14 -15.57
N MET A 174 -4.28 18.07 -14.80
CA MET A 174 -4.97 16.88 -15.28
C MET A 174 -6.47 17.15 -15.48
N GLU A 175 -7.13 17.82 -14.53
CA GLU A 175 -8.55 18.21 -14.68
C GLU A 175 -8.77 19.15 -15.86
N GLU A 176 -7.92 20.18 -16.03
CA GLU A 176 -7.96 21.08 -17.20
C GLU A 176 -7.83 20.34 -18.53
N LEU A 177 -6.97 19.30 -18.59
CA LEU A 177 -6.87 18.45 -19.78
C LEU A 177 -8.18 17.70 -20.02
N LYS A 178 -8.76 17.07 -19.00
CA LYS A 178 -10.04 16.34 -19.12
C LYS A 178 -11.18 17.26 -19.56
N GLU A 179 -11.31 18.41 -18.93
CA GLU A 179 -12.33 19.40 -19.29
C GLU A 179 -12.19 19.89 -20.73
N SER A 180 -10.96 20.20 -21.17
CA SER A 180 -10.69 20.67 -22.52
C SER A 180 -11.04 19.66 -23.60
N LYS A 181 -11.03 18.36 -23.27
CA LYS A 181 -11.31 17.24 -24.18
C LYS A 181 -12.71 16.65 -23.99
N GLY A 182 -13.42 17.03 -22.94
CA GLY A 182 -14.72 16.46 -22.59
C GLY A 182 -14.64 15.02 -22.07
N TYR A 183 -13.51 14.64 -21.45
CA TYR A 183 -13.31 13.32 -20.84
C TYR A 183 -14.04 13.20 -19.51
N ALA A 184 -14.68 12.06 -19.28
CA ALA A 184 -15.40 11.78 -18.04
C ALA A 184 -14.50 11.18 -16.96
N SER A 185 -13.40 10.55 -17.36
CA SER A 185 -12.53 9.77 -16.48
C SER A 185 -11.06 9.89 -16.90
N ASP A 186 -10.15 9.66 -15.95
CA ASP A 186 -8.70 9.53 -16.25
C ASP A 186 -8.41 8.42 -17.26
N THR A 187 -9.28 7.41 -17.33
CA THR A 187 -9.15 6.30 -18.28
C THR A 187 -9.36 6.70 -19.74
N ASP A 188 -9.97 7.85 -19.98
CA ASP A 188 -10.23 8.38 -21.34
C ASP A 188 -9.00 9.08 -21.95
N ILE A 189 -8.03 9.47 -21.09
CA ILE A 189 -6.80 10.14 -21.53
C ILE A 189 -5.95 9.15 -22.33
N THR A 190 -5.53 9.52 -23.52
CA THR A 190 -4.73 8.69 -24.43
C THR A 190 -3.27 8.58 -23.98
N ALA A 191 -2.53 7.61 -24.55
CA ALA A 191 -1.11 7.41 -24.23
C ALA A 191 -0.26 8.64 -24.58
N ASP A 192 -0.51 9.27 -25.74
CA ASP A 192 0.25 10.44 -26.18
C ASP A 192 -0.04 11.66 -25.29
N GLU A 193 -1.30 11.85 -24.91
CA GLU A 193 -1.69 12.92 -23.98
C GLU A 193 -1.09 12.72 -22.58
N LEU A 194 -1.05 11.47 -22.08
CA LEU A 194 -0.38 11.15 -20.81
C LEU A 194 1.13 11.40 -20.87
N LYS A 195 1.77 11.08 -22.01
CA LYS A 195 3.18 11.39 -22.23
C LYS A 195 3.43 12.90 -22.18
N ASP A 196 2.66 13.68 -22.92
CA ASP A 196 2.77 15.14 -22.94
C ASP A 196 2.49 15.74 -21.55
N LEU A 197 1.53 15.16 -20.82
CA LEU A 197 1.21 15.57 -19.45
C LEU A 197 2.37 15.29 -18.48
N CYS A 198 3.03 14.13 -18.59
CA CYS A 198 4.23 13.82 -17.79
C CYS A 198 5.36 14.84 -18.02
N ASP A 199 5.59 15.23 -19.29
CA ASP A 199 6.60 16.24 -19.61
C ASP A 199 6.24 17.61 -19.05
N LYS A 200 4.98 18.03 -19.13
CA LYS A 200 4.46 19.26 -18.52
C LYS A 200 4.56 19.22 -16.99
N PHE A 201 4.29 18.07 -16.37
CA PHE A 201 4.43 17.88 -14.93
C PHE A 201 5.87 18.09 -14.48
N LYS A 202 6.85 17.52 -15.17
CA LYS A 202 8.29 17.72 -14.85
C LYS A 202 8.69 19.18 -14.93
N VAL A 203 8.21 19.91 -15.96
CA VAL A 203 8.43 21.35 -16.10
C VAL A 203 7.82 22.10 -14.90
N ARG A 204 6.56 21.81 -14.55
CA ARG A 204 5.88 22.46 -13.42
C ARG A 204 6.59 22.17 -12.09
N VAL A 205 7.02 20.94 -11.86
CA VAL A 205 7.80 20.55 -10.67
C VAL A 205 9.05 21.41 -10.55
N LYS A 206 9.82 21.57 -11.65
CA LYS A 206 11.01 22.41 -11.67
C LYS A 206 10.71 23.89 -11.41
N GLU A 207 9.63 24.41 -11.99
CA GLU A 207 9.21 25.81 -11.79
C GLU A 207 8.83 26.10 -10.34
N VAL A 208 8.11 25.19 -9.69
CA VAL A 208 7.56 25.39 -8.34
C VAL A 208 8.59 25.05 -7.26
N LEU A 209 9.31 23.94 -7.41
CA LEU A 209 10.23 23.44 -6.38
C LEU A 209 11.69 23.83 -6.63
N GLY A 210 12.02 24.38 -7.80
CA GLY A 210 13.38 24.84 -8.13
C GLY A 210 14.36 23.71 -8.47
N VAL A 211 13.94 22.44 -8.43
CA VAL A 211 14.75 21.25 -8.69
C VAL A 211 14.08 20.36 -9.73
N GLU A 212 14.89 19.65 -10.53
CA GLU A 212 14.39 18.74 -11.54
C GLU A 212 13.88 17.44 -10.92
N PHE A 213 12.83 16.87 -11.51
CA PHE A 213 12.39 15.53 -11.17
C PHE A 213 13.50 14.50 -11.52
N PRO A 214 13.88 13.58 -10.62
CA PRO A 214 14.99 12.66 -10.85
C PRO A 214 14.68 11.65 -11.96
N ASP A 215 15.49 11.67 -13.02
CA ASP A 215 15.38 10.73 -14.15
C ASP A 215 16.37 9.55 -14.01
N SER A 216 16.47 9.00 -12.83
CA SER A 216 17.31 7.85 -12.48
C SER A 216 16.58 6.96 -11.48
N ALA A 217 16.46 5.66 -11.78
CA ALA A 217 15.85 4.69 -10.90
C ALA A 217 16.51 4.67 -9.51
N GLU A 218 17.83 4.72 -9.45
CA GLU A 218 18.59 4.73 -8.19
C GLU A 218 18.31 6.00 -7.37
N ALA A 219 18.34 7.17 -8.00
CA ALA A 219 18.04 8.44 -7.31
C ALA A 219 16.60 8.47 -6.78
N GLN A 220 15.64 7.92 -7.55
CA GLN A 220 14.25 7.77 -7.11
C GLN A 220 14.14 6.84 -5.89
N LEU A 221 14.85 5.71 -5.87
CA LEU A 221 14.83 4.76 -4.75
C LEU A 221 15.36 5.40 -3.46
N TRP A 222 16.54 5.98 -3.49
CA TRP A 222 17.14 6.59 -2.30
C TRP A 222 16.37 7.82 -1.82
N GLY A 223 15.87 8.65 -2.74
CA GLY A 223 14.98 9.75 -2.40
C GLY A 223 13.69 9.27 -1.73
N SER A 224 13.09 8.18 -2.24
CA SER A 224 11.88 7.58 -1.66
C SER A 224 12.12 7.00 -0.27
N ILE A 225 13.24 6.30 -0.04
CA ILE A 225 13.61 5.79 1.28
C ILE A 225 13.73 6.96 2.27
N GLY A 226 14.44 8.02 1.90
CA GLY A 226 14.57 9.22 2.73
C GLY A 226 13.24 9.93 2.97
N GLY A 227 12.41 10.05 1.93
CA GLY A 227 11.06 10.62 2.04
C GLY A 227 10.18 9.86 3.04
N VAL A 228 10.22 8.52 3.01
CA VAL A 228 9.50 7.68 3.98
C VAL A 228 10.05 7.88 5.40
N PHE A 229 11.38 7.91 5.60
CA PHE A 229 11.95 8.22 6.92
C PHE A 229 11.51 9.60 7.43
N LYS A 230 11.57 10.63 6.57
CA LYS A 230 11.17 12.00 6.92
C LYS A 230 9.67 12.10 7.24
N SER A 231 8.82 11.27 6.61
CA SER A 231 7.38 11.26 6.87
C SER A 231 7.03 10.91 8.32
N TRP A 232 7.92 10.20 9.06
CA TRP A 232 7.78 9.95 10.49
C TRP A 232 7.65 11.24 11.31
N ASN A 233 8.41 12.26 10.94
CA ASN A 233 8.39 13.58 11.57
C ASN A 233 7.53 14.61 10.80
N GLY A 234 6.67 14.15 9.90
CA GLY A 234 5.66 14.98 9.27
C GLY A 234 4.59 15.45 10.28
N LYS A 235 4.02 16.62 10.06
CA LYS A 235 3.05 17.24 10.99
C LYS A 235 1.89 16.31 11.38
N ARG A 236 1.31 15.59 10.40
CA ARG A 236 0.22 14.64 10.64
C ARG A 236 0.66 13.49 11.54
N ALA A 237 1.84 12.92 11.27
CA ALA A 237 2.38 11.81 12.03
C ALA A 237 2.71 12.21 13.47
N ILE A 238 3.29 13.39 13.69
CA ILE A 238 3.57 13.94 15.03
C ILE A 238 2.26 14.16 15.80
N ALA A 239 1.26 14.78 15.19
CA ALA A 239 -0.03 15.03 15.85
C ALA A 239 -0.72 13.70 16.23
N TYR A 240 -0.73 12.73 15.34
CA TYR A 240 -1.29 11.40 15.60
C TYR A 240 -0.56 10.68 16.75
N ARG A 241 0.78 10.67 16.73
CA ARG A 241 1.58 10.04 17.81
C ARG A 241 1.28 10.67 19.18
N LYS A 242 1.12 11.99 19.24
CA LYS A 242 0.75 12.67 20.52
C LYS A 242 -0.62 12.24 21.04
N ILE A 243 -1.59 12.04 20.15
CA ILE A 243 -2.95 11.59 20.52
C ILE A 243 -2.92 10.15 21.00
N GLU A 244 -2.22 9.29 20.28
CA GLU A 244 -2.18 7.83 20.54
C GLU A 244 -1.10 7.44 21.58
N GLY A 245 -0.34 8.39 22.10
CA GLY A 245 0.73 8.10 23.09
C GLY A 245 1.89 7.27 22.51
N ILE A 246 2.17 7.39 21.21
CA ILE A 246 3.25 6.67 20.51
C ILE A 246 4.57 7.43 20.71
N PRO A 247 5.66 6.78 21.21
CA PRO A 247 6.96 7.40 21.39
C PRO A 247 7.58 7.91 20.10
N ASP A 248 8.18 9.10 20.13
CA ASP A 248 8.80 9.74 18.97
C ASP A 248 10.07 9.02 18.49
N ASP A 249 10.78 8.32 19.37
CA ASP A 249 12.03 7.60 19.13
C ASP A 249 11.85 6.24 18.44
N TRP A 250 10.62 5.79 18.24
CA TRP A 250 10.38 4.48 17.61
C TRP A 250 10.78 4.43 16.13
N GLY A 251 10.69 5.54 15.42
CA GLY A 251 10.97 5.59 13.99
C GLY A 251 9.97 4.78 13.14
N THR A 252 10.25 4.72 11.85
CA THR A 252 9.51 3.90 10.89
C THR A 252 10.44 2.99 10.10
N ALA A 253 10.03 1.77 9.81
CA ALA A 253 10.67 0.94 8.80
C ALA A 253 10.28 1.41 7.40
N VAL A 254 11.08 1.04 6.39
CA VAL A 254 10.74 1.22 4.97
C VAL A 254 10.64 -0.14 4.31
N ASN A 255 9.46 -0.43 3.74
CA ASN A 255 9.24 -1.64 2.94
C ASN A 255 9.43 -1.29 1.48
N VAL A 256 10.47 -1.83 0.86
CA VAL A 256 10.71 -1.78 -0.59
C VAL A 256 10.18 -3.07 -1.18
N GLN A 257 9.14 -2.98 -2.01
CA GLN A 257 8.43 -4.17 -2.53
C GLN A 257 8.25 -4.05 -4.03
N SER A 258 8.45 -5.16 -4.74
CA SER A 258 8.16 -5.23 -6.18
C SER A 258 6.73 -4.81 -6.48
N MET A 259 6.57 -3.99 -7.52
CA MET A 259 5.25 -3.64 -8.02
C MET A 259 4.61 -4.82 -8.73
N VAL A 260 3.32 -5.01 -8.48
CA VAL A 260 2.39 -5.81 -9.26
C VAL A 260 1.19 -4.94 -9.60
N PHE A 261 0.59 -5.17 -10.76
CA PHE A 261 -0.30 -4.20 -11.36
C PHE A 261 -1.70 -4.76 -11.59
N GLY A 262 -2.68 -4.19 -10.91
CA GLY A 262 -4.10 -4.48 -11.10
C GLY A 262 -4.73 -3.76 -12.31
N ASN A 263 -3.98 -2.88 -12.98
CA ASN A 263 -4.46 -2.06 -14.09
C ASN A 263 -3.79 -2.38 -15.45
N MET A 264 -3.42 -3.65 -15.66
CA MET A 264 -2.85 -4.11 -16.93
C MET A 264 -3.88 -4.63 -17.94
N GLY A 265 -5.17 -4.49 -17.65
CA GLY A 265 -6.26 -4.94 -18.50
C GLY A 265 -7.31 -5.74 -17.72
N ASN A 266 -8.20 -6.40 -18.47
CA ASN A 266 -9.38 -7.08 -17.89
C ASN A 266 -9.05 -8.40 -17.16
N THR A 267 -7.83 -8.89 -17.24
CA THR A 267 -7.33 -10.04 -16.45
C THR A 267 -6.64 -9.60 -15.16
N SER A 268 -6.62 -8.30 -14.90
CA SER A 268 -5.95 -7.70 -13.75
C SER A 268 -6.95 -6.90 -12.90
N ALA A 269 -6.75 -6.91 -11.59
CA ALA A 269 -7.64 -6.28 -10.63
C ALA A 269 -6.89 -5.96 -9.33
N THR A 270 -7.52 -5.18 -8.47
CA THR A 270 -7.07 -4.95 -7.10
C THR A 270 -8.26 -4.94 -6.16
N GLY A 271 -8.02 -5.20 -4.87
CA GLY A 271 -9.09 -5.19 -3.89
C GLY A 271 -8.60 -5.17 -2.45
N VAL A 272 -9.58 -4.95 -1.59
CA VAL A 272 -9.45 -5.00 -0.13
C VAL A 272 -10.48 -5.98 0.43
N ALA A 273 -10.08 -6.73 1.44
CA ALA A 273 -10.92 -7.77 2.00
C ALA A 273 -10.73 -7.90 3.52
N PHE A 274 -11.78 -8.36 4.18
CA PHE A 274 -11.78 -8.67 5.61
C PHE A 274 -12.20 -10.12 5.80
N SER A 275 -11.47 -10.85 6.61
CA SER A 275 -11.80 -12.27 6.85
C SER A 275 -13.17 -12.47 7.50
N ARG A 276 -13.68 -11.45 8.20
CA ARG A 276 -15.05 -11.34 8.73
C ARG A 276 -15.57 -9.92 8.52
N ASN A 277 -16.88 -9.73 8.54
CA ASN A 277 -17.46 -8.39 8.35
C ASN A 277 -17.07 -7.44 9.51
N PRO A 278 -16.32 -6.35 9.23
CA PRO A 278 -15.84 -5.43 10.28
C PRO A 278 -16.93 -4.58 10.93
N ALA A 279 -18.13 -4.51 10.34
CA ALA A 279 -19.21 -3.71 10.86
C ALA A 279 -20.08 -4.46 11.88
N ASN A 280 -20.38 -5.75 11.66
CA ASN A 280 -21.27 -6.54 12.52
C ASN A 280 -20.65 -7.83 13.09
N GLY A 281 -19.49 -8.25 12.59
CA GLY A 281 -18.79 -9.44 13.06
C GLY A 281 -19.13 -10.74 12.36
N ASP A 282 -20.08 -10.76 11.42
CA ASP A 282 -20.48 -11.97 10.68
C ASP A 282 -19.23 -12.69 10.11
N ASN A 283 -19.17 -14.01 10.31
CA ASN A 283 -18.15 -14.86 9.70
C ASN A 283 -18.44 -15.06 8.20
N LYS A 284 -18.32 -13.97 7.45
CA LYS A 284 -18.44 -13.94 5.99
C LYS A 284 -17.26 -13.20 5.41
N PHE A 285 -16.68 -13.76 4.36
CA PHE A 285 -15.62 -13.09 3.61
C PHE A 285 -16.18 -11.81 2.99
N TYR A 286 -15.76 -10.66 3.48
CA TYR A 286 -16.29 -9.34 3.15
C TYR A 286 -15.24 -8.51 2.46
N GLY A 287 -15.61 -7.75 1.42
CA GLY A 287 -14.66 -6.85 0.77
C GLY A 287 -15.11 -6.42 -0.61
N GLU A 288 -14.22 -5.69 -1.27
CA GLU A 288 -14.47 -5.01 -2.53
C GLU A 288 -13.28 -5.18 -3.47
N TRP A 289 -13.57 -5.20 -4.78
CA TRP A 289 -12.55 -5.27 -5.81
C TRP A 289 -12.89 -4.39 -7.01
N LEU A 290 -11.87 -4.01 -7.77
CA LEU A 290 -11.99 -3.26 -9.02
C LEU A 290 -11.15 -3.92 -10.11
N ILE A 291 -11.78 -4.20 -11.24
CA ILE A 291 -11.09 -4.65 -12.45
C ILE A 291 -10.33 -3.48 -13.08
N ASN A 292 -9.16 -3.77 -13.62
CA ASN A 292 -8.30 -2.81 -14.31
C ASN A 292 -8.12 -1.51 -13.49
N ALA A 293 -7.63 -1.66 -12.25
CA ALA A 293 -7.47 -0.58 -11.27
C ALA A 293 -6.21 -0.76 -10.42
N GLN A 294 -5.69 0.33 -9.88
CA GLN A 294 -4.66 0.32 -8.83
C GLN A 294 -5.30 0.44 -7.44
N GLY A 295 -4.56 0.07 -6.38
CA GLY A 295 -5.06 0.13 -5.01
C GLY A 295 -5.56 1.50 -4.57
N GLU A 296 -4.97 2.57 -5.10
CA GLU A 296 -5.41 3.95 -4.85
C GLU A 296 -6.84 4.20 -5.34
N ASP A 297 -7.22 3.61 -6.48
CA ASP A 297 -8.54 3.81 -7.09
C ASP A 297 -9.66 3.21 -6.22
N VAL A 298 -9.35 2.11 -5.48
CA VAL A 298 -10.28 1.50 -4.49
C VAL A 298 -10.44 2.39 -3.27
N VAL A 299 -9.31 2.84 -2.71
CA VAL A 299 -9.28 3.59 -1.44
C VAL A 299 -9.84 5.02 -1.62
N ALA A 300 -9.59 5.64 -2.77
CA ALA A 300 -10.05 7.00 -3.06
C ALA A 300 -11.55 7.10 -3.42
N GLY A 301 -12.22 5.94 -3.64
CA GLY A 301 -13.64 5.93 -4.00
C GLY A 301 -13.96 6.57 -5.36
N ILE A 302 -12.99 6.61 -6.27
CA ILE A 302 -13.14 7.22 -7.61
C ILE A 302 -14.11 6.41 -8.48
N ARG A 303 -14.15 5.10 -8.27
CA ARG A 303 -15.02 4.17 -8.99
C ARG A 303 -15.83 3.37 -7.97
N THR A 304 -17.07 3.01 -8.32
CA THR A 304 -17.89 2.12 -7.49
C THR A 304 -17.28 0.72 -7.50
N PRO A 305 -16.83 0.20 -6.35
CA PRO A 305 -16.23 -1.12 -6.31
C PRO A 305 -17.27 -2.23 -6.38
N ASN A 306 -16.84 -3.39 -6.87
CA ASN A 306 -17.63 -4.60 -6.97
C ASN A 306 -17.52 -5.42 -5.66
N PRO A 307 -18.55 -6.20 -5.26
CA PRO A 307 -18.49 -7.10 -4.11
C PRO A 307 -17.58 -8.30 -4.39
N LEU A 308 -16.93 -8.85 -3.35
CA LEU A 308 -16.07 -10.05 -3.50
C LEU A 308 -16.87 -11.30 -3.88
N ASN A 309 -18.06 -11.50 -3.29
CA ASN A 309 -18.84 -12.70 -3.46
C ASN A 309 -20.34 -12.42 -3.49
N GLU A 310 -21.12 -13.45 -3.87
CA GLU A 310 -22.58 -13.34 -3.95
C GLU A 310 -23.24 -13.22 -2.55
N ALA A 311 -22.63 -13.82 -1.52
CA ALA A 311 -23.18 -13.87 -0.17
C ALA A 311 -23.20 -12.51 0.55
N THR A 312 -22.38 -11.55 0.10
CA THR A 312 -22.28 -10.19 0.69
C THR A 312 -22.92 -9.12 -0.18
N LYS A 313 -23.56 -9.49 -1.29
CA LYS A 313 -24.35 -8.57 -2.11
C LYS A 313 -25.54 -8.00 -1.33
N ASN A 314 -25.86 -6.75 -1.61
CA ASN A 314 -26.99 -6.02 -1.05
C ASN A 314 -27.78 -5.33 -2.17
N PRO A 315 -28.94 -4.71 -1.90
CA PRO A 315 -29.77 -4.07 -2.94
C PRO A 315 -29.05 -3.01 -3.78
N HIS A 316 -27.99 -2.38 -3.25
CA HIS A 316 -27.25 -1.31 -3.94
C HIS A 316 -26.20 -1.86 -4.91
N ASN A 317 -25.66 -3.06 -4.66
CA ASN A 317 -24.58 -3.65 -5.46
C ASN A 317 -24.94 -5.01 -6.10
N GLN A 318 -26.18 -5.49 -5.96
CA GLN A 318 -26.63 -6.78 -6.50
C GLN A 318 -26.48 -6.90 -8.02
N HIS A 319 -26.46 -5.77 -8.75
CA HIS A 319 -26.28 -5.68 -10.20
C HIS A 319 -24.81 -5.74 -10.63
N LEU A 320 -23.88 -5.61 -9.69
CA LEU A 320 -22.44 -5.65 -9.97
C LEU A 320 -21.94 -7.10 -9.95
N GLU A 321 -20.94 -7.39 -10.77
CA GLU A 321 -20.36 -8.72 -10.86
C GLU A 321 -19.38 -8.95 -9.69
N SER A 322 -19.54 -10.06 -8.96
CA SER A 322 -18.63 -10.42 -7.87
C SER A 322 -17.32 -10.99 -8.40
N LEU A 323 -16.23 -10.92 -7.59
CA LEU A 323 -14.98 -11.61 -7.91
C LEU A 323 -15.19 -13.12 -8.01
N GLU A 324 -16.04 -13.68 -7.15
CA GLU A 324 -16.44 -15.10 -7.15
C GLU A 324 -16.97 -15.53 -8.52
N THR A 325 -17.73 -14.67 -9.20
CA THR A 325 -18.29 -14.94 -10.53
C THR A 325 -17.29 -14.62 -11.65
N ALA A 326 -16.61 -13.47 -11.55
CA ALA A 326 -15.72 -12.98 -12.61
C ALA A 326 -14.43 -13.78 -12.71
N MET A 327 -13.83 -14.18 -11.57
CA MET A 327 -12.55 -14.90 -11.48
C MET A 327 -12.62 -16.01 -10.41
N PRO A 328 -13.38 -17.08 -10.65
CA PRO A 328 -13.71 -18.09 -9.61
C PRO A 328 -12.52 -18.85 -9.06
N GLU A 329 -11.46 -19.06 -9.85
CA GLU A 329 -10.24 -19.74 -9.37
C GLU A 329 -9.44 -18.84 -8.45
N VAL A 330 -9.30 -17.57 -8.82
CA VAL A 330 -8.61 -16.55 -8.00
C VAL A 330 -9.37 -16.28 -6.69
N TYR A 331 -10.71 -16.23 -6.77
CA TYR A 331 -11.53 -16.07 -5.57
C TYR A 331 -11.35 -17.23 -4.59
N ARG A 332 -11.32 -18.47 -5.07
CA ARG A 332 -11.07 -19.65 -4.21
C ARG A 332 -9.68 -19.61 -3.57
N GLU A 333 -8.64 -19.25 -4.33
CA GLU A 333 -7.29 -19.07 -3.77
C GLU A 333 -7.26 -17.98 -2.70
N LEU A 334 -7.95 -16.86 -2.94
CA LEU A 334 -8.04 -15.75 -1.97
C LEU A 334 -8.81 -16.16 -0.70
N ASP A 335 -9.88 -16.94 -0.83
CA ASP A 335 -10.67 -17.44 0.31
C ASP A 335 -9.87 -18.47 1.14
N ASP A 336 -9.12 -19.36 0.49
CA ASP A 336 -8.21 -20.29 1.17
C ASP A 336 -7.12 -19.52 1.96
N ILE A 337 -6.55 -18.49 1.37
CA ILE A 337 -5.57 -17.61 2.04
C ILE A 337 -6.21 -16.90 3.23
N ARG A 338 -7.43 -16.37 3.08
CA ARG A 338 -8.18 -15.72 4.15
C ARG A 338 -8.37 -16.64 5.36
N LEU A 339 -8.78 -17.89 5.13
CA LEU A 339 -8.94 -18.90 6.18
C LEU A 339 -7.62 -19.21 6.87
N HIS A 340 -6.56 -19.42 6.10
CA HIS A 340 -5.22 -19.71 6.62
C HIS A 340 -4.66 -18.54 7.45
N LEU A 341 -4.85 -17.28 7.02
CA LEU A 341 -4.42 -16.12 7.78
C LEU A 341 -5.19 -15.97 9.10
N GLU A 342 -6.52 -16.17 9.08
CA GLU A 342 -7.34 -16.08 10.29
C GLU A 342 -6.98 -17.18 11.30
N GLU A 343 -6.77 -18.41 10.84
CA GLU A 343 -6.31 -19.52 11.67
C GLU A 343 -4.94 -19.23 12.29
N HIS A 344 -3.98 -18.73 11.47
CA HIS A 344 -2.62 -18.44 11.94
C HIS A 344 -2.55 -17.29 12.94
N PHE A 345 -3.22 -16.18 12.65
CA PHE A 345 -3.20 -14.99 13.53
C PHE A 345 -4.25 -15.05 14.65
N HIS A 346 -5.14 -16.01 14.61
CA HIS A 346 -6.27 -16.16 15.54
C HIS A 346 -7.11 -14.90 15.67
N ASP A 347 -7.16 -14.06 14.64
CA ASP A 347 -7.92 -12.80 14.63
C ASP A 347 -8.36 -12.42 13.22
N MET A 348 -9.40 -11.57 13.12
CA MET A 348 -9.88 -11.04 11.85
C MET A 348 -8.79 -10.24 11.14
N GLN A 349 -8.58 -10.56 9.87
CA GLN A 349 -7.57 -9.95 9.03
C GLN A 349 -8.19 -8.96 8.03
N ASP A 350 -7.55 -7.81 7.90
CA ASP A 350 -7.70 -6.82 6.84
C ASP A 350 -6.61 -7.07 5.80
N ILE A 351 -7.00 -7.31 4.57
CA ILE A 351 -6.20 -7.87 3.50
C ILE A 351 -6.21 -6.92 2.30
N GLU A 352 -5.03 -6.60 1.77
CA GLU A 352 -4.88 -5.93 0.48
C GLU A 352 -4.31 -6.92 -0.54
N PHE A 353 -4.94 -7.03 -1.70
CA PHE A 353 -4.51 -7.94 -2.75
C PHE A 353 -4.55 -7.29 -4.14
N THR A 354 -3.77 -7.86 -5.05
CA THR A 354 -3.77 -7.48 -6.47
C THR A 354 -3.75 -8.76 -7.32
N ILE A 355 -4.49 -8.74 -8.40
CA ILE A 355 -4.48 -9.77 -9.43
C ILE A 355 -3.80 -9.17 -10.65
N GLN A 356 -2.68 -9.75 -11.07
CA GLN A 356 -1.99 -9.35 -12.29
C GLN A 356 -2.03 -10.51 -13.28
N ASP A 357 -2.67 -10.32 -14.41
CA ASP A 357 -2.81 -11.32 -15.48
C ASP A 357 -3.30 -12.67 -14.95
N GLY A 358 -4.37 -12.64 -14.13
CA GLY A 358 -4.97 -13.82 -13.51
C GLY A 358 -4.19 -14.41 -12.34
N LYS A 359 -3.05 -13.87 -11.95
CA LYS A 359 -2.25 -14.32 -10.81
C LYS A 359 -2.50 -13.46 -9.57
N LEU A 360 -2.87 -14.11 -8.47
CA LEU A 360 -3.08 -13.47 -7.18
C LEU A 360 -1.76 -13.10 -6.48
N TRP A 361 -1.75 -11.92 -5.87
CA TRP A 361 -0.68 -11.41 -5.03
C TRP A 361 -1.24 -10.74 -3.78
N MET A 362 -0.68 -11.08 -2.62
CA MET A 362 -1.02 -10.48 -1.34
C MET A 362 -0.05 -9.33 -1.06
N LEU A 363 -0.59 -8.12 -0.89
CA LEU A 363 0.23 -6.92 -0.69
C LEU A 363 0.42 -6.56 0.77
N GLN A 364 -0.57 -6.89 1.61
CA GLN A 364 -0.57 -6.61 3.04
C GLN A 364 -1.63 -7.45 3.74
N CYS A 365 -1.34 -7.87 4.97
CA CYS A 365 -2.36 -8.26 5.94
C CYS A 365 -2.13 -7.54 7.27
N ARG A 366 -3.18 -7.32 8.02
CA ARG A 366 -3.13 -6.76 9.37
C ARG A 366 -4.38 -7.14 10.15
N ILE A 367 -4.30 -7.04 11.47
CA ILE A 367 -5.51 -7.15 12.32
C ILE A 367 -6.47 -6.02 11.91
N GLY A 368 -7.68 -6.40 11.51
CA GLY A 368 -8.68 -5.47 11.02
C GLY A 368 -9.27 -4.60 12.12
N LYS A 369 -9.43 -3.30 11.83
CA LYS A 369 -10.24 -2.41 12.66
C LYS A 369 -11.70 -2.81 12.55
N ARG A 370 -12.45 -2.71 13.65
CA ARG A 370 -13.84 -3.18 13.74
C ARG A 370 -14.65 -2.32 14.72
N THR A 371 -15.97 -2.29 14.55
CA THR A 371 -16.89 -1.65 15.48
C THR A 371 -16.94 -2.41 16.82
N GLY A 372 -17.52 -1.79 17.86
CA GLY A 372 -17.73 -2.46 19.15
C GLY A 372 -18.61 -3.71 19.03
N LEU A 373 -19.69 -3.64 18.21
CA LEU A 373 -20.55 -4.79 17.93
C LEU A 373 -19.77 -5.93 17.27
N ALA A 374 -19.02 -5.62 16.23
CA ALA A 374 -18.22 -6.61 15.52
C ALA A 374 -17.14 -7.24 16.43
N ALA A 375 -16.50 -6.44 17.29
CA ALA A 375 -15.51 -6.94 18.25
C ALA A 375 -16.10 -7.97 19.21
N LEU A 376 -17.30 -7.70 19.75
CA LEU A 376 -18.00 -8.63 20.64
C LEU A 376 -18.44 -9.89 19.90
N THR A 377 -19.09 -9.75 18.73
CA THR A 377 -19.55 -10.89 17.92
C THR A 377 -18.37 -11.79 17.56
N MET A 378 -17.30 -11.23 16.99
CA MET A 378 -16.11 -11.98 16.61
C MET A 378 -15.44 -12.69 17.80
N ALA A 379 -15.35 -12.04 18.97
CA ALA A 379 -14.76 -12.64 20.14
C ALA A 379 -15.56 -13.86 20.62
N MET A 380 -16.89 -13.79 20.57
CA MET A 380 -17.77 -14.91 20.93
C MET A 380 -17.74 -16.03 19.90
N ASP A 381 -17.80 -15.70 18.61
CA ASP A 381 -17.78 -16.70 17.54
C ASP A 381 -16.45 -17.46 17.50
N MET A 382 -15.31 -16.74 17.55
CA MET A 382 -13.98 -17.35 17.57
C MET A 382 -13.76 -18.22 18.82
N LEU A 383 -14.36 -17.86 19.97
CA LEU A 383 -14.36 -18.70 21.16
C LEU A 383 -15.15 -19.99 20.93
N HIS A 384 -16.35 -19.92 20.39
CA HIS A 384 -17.20 -21.07 20.09
C HIS A 384 -16.60 -21.98 19.02
N GLU A 385 -15.89 -21.40 18.04
CA GLU A 385 -15.14 -22.10 16.99
C GLU A 385 -13.84 -22.75 17.55
N GLY A 386 -13.45 -22.42 18.79
CA GLY A 386 -12.23 -22.96 19.41
C GLY A 386 -10.93 -22.31 18.90
N LEU A 387 -11.03 -21.21 18.14
CA LEU A 387 -9.89 -20.46 17.63
C LEU A 387 -9.14 -19.69 18.74
N ILE A 388 -9.85 -19.25 19.77
CA ILE A 388 -9.31 -18.50 20.90
C ILE A 388 -9.82 -19.02 22.23
N ALA A 389 -9.04 -18.80 23.29
CA ALA A 389 -9.44 -19.12 24.67
C ALA A 389 -10.33 -18.01 25.27
N GLU A 390 -11.11 -18.34 26.31
CA GLU A 390 -11.98 -17.40 27.04
C GLU A 390 -11.26 -16.11 27.46
N LYS A 391 -10.07 -16.24 28.05
CA LYS A 391 -9.25 -15.09 28.46
C LYS A 391 -8.94 -14.17 27.26
N THR A 392 -8.64 -14.73 26.10
CA THR A 392 -8.35 -13.97 24.88
C THR A 392 -9.61 -13.27 24.38
N ALA A 393 -10.77 -13.94 24.40
CA ALA A 393 -12.05 -13.36 24.00
C ALA A 393 -12.37 -12.12 24.85
N VAL A 394 -12.25 -12.22 26.18
CA VAL A 394 -12.48 -11.09 27.10
C VAL A 394 -11.49 -9.95 26.85
N MET A 395 -10.19 -10.27 26.67
CA MET A 395 -9.15 -9.24 26.47
C MET A 395 -9.21 -8.52 25.12
N ARG A 396 -9.89 -9.08 24.13
CA ARG A 396 -10.00 -8.47 22.78
C ARG A 396 -11.03 -7.37 22.70
N VAL A 397 -12.04 -7.38 23.57
CA VAL A 397 -13.07 -6.34 23.58
C VAL A 397 -12.60 -5.22 24.51
N ALA A 398 -12.17 -4.11 23.93
CA ALA A 398 -11.71 -2.97 24.71
C ALA A 398 -12.89 -2.30 25.44
N PRO A 399 -12.70 -1.74 26.64
CA PRO A 399 -13.80 -1.06 27.38
C PRO A 399 -14.50 0.02 26.55
N ALA A 400 -13.74 0.81 25.76
CA ALA A 400 -14.31 1.82 24.87
C ALA A 400 -15.26 1.24 23.80
N GLN A 401 -15.01 0.01 23.33
CA GLN A 401 -15.89 -0.67 22.39
C GLN A 401 -17.20 -1.14 23.04
N LEU A 402 -17.16 -1.46 24.35
CA LEU A 402 -18.38 -1.73 25.10
C LEU A 402 -19.20 -0.46 25.33
N ASP A 403 -18.55 0.67 25.56
CA ASP A 403 -19.23 1.96 25.70
C ASP A 403 -19.97 2.32 24.42
N GLU A 404 -19.42 2.04 23.22
CA GLU A 404 -20.11 2.22 21.94
C GLU A 404 -21.48 1.51 21.91
N LEU A 405 -21.58 0.32 22.50
CA LEU A 405 -22.80 -0.48 22.52
C LEU A 405 -23.87 0.05 23.48
N LEU A 406 -23.49 0.89 24.44
CA LEU A 406 -24.42 1.53 25.37
C LEU A 406 -25.05 2.80 24.81
N HIS A 407 -24.53 3.33 23.72
CA HIS A 407 -25.07 4.52 23.07
C HIS A 407 -26.05 4.14 21.95
N PRO A 408 -27.14 4.93 21.74
CA PRO A 408 -28.07 4.70 20.65
C PRO A 408 -27.36 4.87 19.30
N ILE A 409 -27.55 3.92 18.40
CA ILE A 409 -27.03 3.97 17.03
C ILE A 409 -28.02 4.76 16.19
N ILE A 410 -27.52 5.71 15.38
CA ILE A 410 -28.35 6.39 14.37
C ILE A 410 -28.68 5.35 13.29
N ASP A 411 -29.96 5.15 13.05
CA ASP A 411 -30.42 4.33 11.93
C ASP A 411 -30.07 5.02 10.62
N LEU A 412 -29.06 4.45 9.91
CA LEU A 412 -28.57 5.02 8.65
C LEU A 412 -29.66 5.03 7.56
N SER A 413 -30.71 4.23 7.67
CA SER A 413 -31.85 4.26 6.74
C SER A 413 -32.64 5.57 6.84
N LEU A 414 -32.51 6.32 7.93
CA LEU A 414 -33.19 7.60 8.18
C LEU A 414 -32.38 8.82 7.74
N ILE A 415 -31.14 8.67 7.29
CA ILE A 415 -30.27 9.79 6.88
C ILE A 415 -30.76 10.47 5.58
N HIS A 416 -31.64 9.85 4.83
CA HIS A 416 -32.21 10.38 3.58
C HIS A 416 -33.47 11.24 3.77
N ILE A 417 -33.77 11.62 5.01
CA ILE A 417 -34.86 12.57 5.29
C ILE A 417 -34.25 14.02 5.37
#